data_807fd68b170e3efc190d7825e0753cfd
#
_entry.id   807fd68b170e3efc190d7825e0753cfd
#
_cell.length_a   1.000
_cell.length_b   1.000
_cell.length_c   1.000
_cell.angle_alpha   90.00
_cell.angle_beta   90.00
_cell.angle_gamma   90.00
#
_symmetry.space_group_name_H-M   'P 1'
#
loop_
_entity.id
_entity.type
_entity.pdbx_description
1 polymer ?
#
loop_
_entity_poly.entity_id
_entity_poly.type
_entity_poly.pdbx_seq_one_letter_code
_entity_poly.pdbx_strand_id
1 'polypeptide(L)'
;MGKINSRNKGASFEREVAKLINAFFDEINYDYKVKRNLEQYQEKDLGDLNIPNHTIECKRYANGNWYKEEWWKQVCDSCGDTIPVLIWKYNHQPIRVCVPLWSVSPEWRRRS
;
A
#
# COMPACT_ATOMS: atom_id res chain seq x y z
N MET A 1 -28.25 5.70 -5.03
CA MET A 1 -27.50 5.59 -5.08
C MET A 1 -26.92 5.02 -4.50
N GLY A 2 -26.80 4.82 -4.48
CA GLY A 2 -26.38 4.21 -3.89
C GLY A 2 -25.26 3.81 -3.30
N LYS A 3 -25.09 2.73 -3.16
CA LYS A 3 -24.00 2.31 -2.64
C LYS A 3 -22.86 2.57 -3.44
N ILE A 4 -21.97 3.33 -3.02
CA ILE A 4 -20.77 3.47 -3.66
C ILE A 4 -20.15 2.17 -3.66
N ASN A 5 -19.75 1.79 -4.76
CA ASN A 5 -19.11 0.58 -4.93
C ASN A 5 -17.76 0.64 -4.25
N SER A 6 -17.61 0.01 -3.11
CA SER A 6 -16.35 0.06 -2.39
C SER A 6 -15.24 -0.63 -3.17
N ARG A 7 -15.57 -1.56 -4.05
CA ARG A 7 -14.59 -2.17 -4.93
C ARG A 7 -14.02 -1.14 -5.90
N ASN A 8 -14.88 -0.29 -6.48
CA ASN A 8 -14.42 0.76 -7.39
C ASN A 8 -13.61 1.81 -6.66
N LYS A 9 -14.02 2.14 -5.45
CA LYS A 9 -13.28 3.10 -4.65
C LYS A 9 -11.88 2.58 -4.33
N GLY A 10 -11.78 1.31 -3.99
CA GLY A 10 -10.48 0.69 -3.72
C GLY A 10 -9.59 0.67 -4.95
N ALA A 11 -10.16 0.29 -6.10
CA ALA A 11 -9.38 0.25 -7.34
C ALA A 11 -8.90 1.64 -7.75
N SER A 12 -9.75 2.65 -7.59
CA SER A 12 -9.36 4.03 -7.88
C SER A 12 -8.21 4.49 -7.00
N PHE A 13 -8.27 4.14 -5.73
CA PHE A 13 -7.22 4.53 -4.80
C PHE A 13 -5.90 3.85 -5.15
N GLU A 14 -5.96 2.57 -5.50
CA GLU A 14 -4.76 1.85 -5.89
C GLU A 14 -4.11 2.50 -7.11
N ARG A 15 -4.91 2.91 -8.10
CA ARG A 15 -4.39 3.61 -9.27
C ARG A 15 -3.79 4.95 -8.91
N GLU A 16 -4.45 5.67 -8.01
CA GLU A 16 -3.94 6.97 -7.56
C GLU A 16 -2.58 6.81 -6.89
N VAL A 17 -2.45 5.83 -5.99
CA VAL A 17 -1.20 5.59 -5.28
C VAL A 17 -0.11 5.15 -6.26
N ALA A 18 -0.44 4.26 -7.20
CA ALA A 18 0.54 3.82 -8.18
C ALA A 18 1.04 5.00 -9.01
N LYS A 19 0.14 5.91 -9.39
CA LYS A 19 0.52 7.08 -10.17
C LYS A 19 1.45 7.99 -9.40
N LEU A 20 1.18 8.18 -8.11
CA LEU A 20 2.03 9.03 -7.27
C LEU A 20 3.42 8.42 -7.09
N ILE A 21 3.48 7.12 -6.86
CA ILE A 21 4.76 6.44 -6.69
C ILE A 21 5.55 6.49 -8.00
N ASN A 22 4.88 6.27 -9.13
CA ASN A 22 5.55 6.35 -10.43
C ASN A 22 6.12 7.74 -10.69
N ALA A 23 5.38 8.79 -10.30
CA ALA A 23 5.88 10.15 -10.46
C ALA A 23 7.15 10.36 -9.62
N PHE A 24 7.15 9.82 -8.40
CA PHE A 24 8.33 9.91 -7.55
C PHE A 24 9.50 9.13 -8.15
N PHE A 25 9.25 7.94 -8.66
CA PHE A 25 10.30 7.13 -9.28
C PHE A 25 10.89 7.85 -10.49
N ASP A 26 10.05 8.53 -11.27
CA ASP A 26 10.54 9.31 -12.40
C ASP A 26 11.46 10.44 -11.95
N GLU A 27 11.11 11.08 -10.83
CA GLU A 27 11.95 12.18 -10.30
C GLU A 27 13.33 11.71 -9.89
N ILE A 28 13.43 10.50 -9.35
CA ILE A 28 14.72 9.98 -8.89
C ILE A 28 15.38 9.09 -9.94
N ASN A 29 14.81 9.05 -11.14
CA ASN A 29 15.34 8.25 -12.25
C ASN A 29 15.43 6.76 -11.96
N TYR A 30 14.44 6.28 -11.20
CA TYR A 30 14.33 4.85 -10.90
C TYR A 30 13.47 4.21 -11.99
N ASP A 31 14.04 3.26 -12.71
CA ASP A 31 13.39 2.69 -13.88
C ASP A 31 12.51 1.50 -13.51
N TYR A 32 11.41 1.77 -12.85
CA TYR A 32 10.44 0.75 -12.50
C TYR A 32 9.04 1.35 -12.58
N LYS A 33 8.11 0.61 -13.12
CA LYS A 33 6.73 1.07 -13.26
C LYS A 33 5.82 0.28 -12.34
N VAL A 34 5.24 0.97 -11.37
CA VAL A 34 4.32 0.37 -10.42
C VAL A 34 2.95 0.21 -11.05
N LYS A 35 2.33 -0.95 -10.86
CA LYS A 35 1.01 -1.25 -11.36
C LYS A 35 0.20 -1.93 -10.28
N ARG A 36 -1.12 -1.90 -10.44
CA ARG A 36 -1.99 -2.70 -9.59
C ARG A 36 -1.69 -4.17 -9.84
N ASN A 37 -1.70 -4.94 -8.75
CA ASN A 37 -1.46 -6.36 -8.87
C ASN A 37 -2.76 -7.07 -9.19
N LEU A 38 -3.03 -7.25 -10.45
CA LEU A 38 -4.30 -7.83 -10.89
C LEU A 38 -4.38 -9.35 -10.69
N GLU A 39 -3.26 -9.96 -10.29
CA GLU A 39 -3.25 -11.40 -10.09
C GLU A 39 -3.50 -11.81 -8.66
N GLN A 40 -3.75 -10.85 -7.81
CA GLN A 40 -4.01 -11.16 -6.42
C GLN A 40 -5.23 -12.05 -6.23
N TYR A 41 -6.09 -12.13 -7.22
CA TYR A 41 -7.21 -13.06 -7.17
C TYR A 41 -6.75 -14.49 -7.10
N GLN A 42 -5.61 -14.76 -7.69
CA GLN A 42 -5.11 -16.12 -7.80
C GLN A 42 -4.10 -16.42 -6.70
N GLU A 43 -3.40 -15.38 -6.22
CA GLU A 43 -2.41 -15.55 -5.18
C GLU A 43 -2.66 -14.54 -4.09
N LYS A 44 -2.95 -15.04 -2.92
CA LYS A 44 -3.45 -14.21 -1.84
C LYS A 44 -2.46 -13.20 -1.29
N ASP A 45 -1.18 -13.51 -1.40
CA ASP A 45 -0.18 -12.75 -0.68
C ASP A 45 0.61 -11.77 -1.54
N LEU A 46 0.04 -11.39 -2.68
CA LEU A 46 0.75 -10.47 -3.57
C LEU A 46 0.58 -9.00 -3.22
N GLY A 47 -0.47 -8.66 -2.44
CA GLY A 47 -0.76 -7.27 -2.13
C GLY A 47 -1.46 -6.56 -3.27
N ASP A 48 -1.67 -5.27 -3.12
CA ASP A 48 -2.45 -4.48 -4.08
C ASP A 48 -1.61 -3.87 -5.19
N LEU A 49 -0.36 -3.59 -4.91
CA LEU A 49 0.55 -2.97 -5.88
C LEU A 49 1.80 -3.81 -6.02
N ASN A 50 2.38 -3.77 -7.22
CA ASN A 50 3.54 -4.58 -7.52
C ASN A 50 4.82 -3.75 -7.43
N ILE A 51 5.49 -3.83 -6.30
CA ILE A 51 6.82 -3.25 -6.11
C ILE A 51 7.72 -4.35 -5.58
N PRO A 52 8.89 -4.59 -6.20
CA PRO A 52 9.76 -5.67 -5.75
C PRO A 52 10.12 -5.54 -4.28
N ASN A 53 10.13 -6.67 -3.60
CA ASN A 53 10.53 -6.76 -2.20
C ASN A 53 9.57 -6.07 -1.22
N HIS A 54 8.37 -5.70 -1.68
CA HIS A 54 7.36 -5.06 -0.82
C HIS A 54 6.02 -5.75 -1.00
N THR A 55 5.25 -5.81 0.08
CA THR A 55 3.85 -6.23 0.03
C THR A 55 3.03 -5.03 0.47
N ILE A 56 2.22 -4.51 -0.42
CA ILE A 56 1.54 -3.24 -0.22
C ILE A 56 0.04 -3.45 -0.19
N GLU A 57 -0.59 -2.99 0.91
CA GLU A 57 -2.04 -3.00 1.03
C GLU A 57 -2.54 -1.57 1.04
N CYS A 58 -3.56 -1.31 0.25
CA CYS A 58 -4.17 0.02 0.15
C CYS A 58 -5.57 -0.02 0.71
N LYS A 59 -5.90 0.93 1.58
CA LYS A 59 -7.22 1.00 2.23
C LYS A 59 -7.81 2.39 2.03
N ARG A 60 -9.02 2.47 1.51
CA ARG A 60 -9.68 3.73 1.22
C ARG A 60 -11.08 3.72 1.79
N TYR A 61 -11.34 4.58 2.75
CA TYR A 61 -12.63 4.66 3.41
C TYR A 61 -13.10 6.10 3.52
N ALA A 62 -14.39 6.29 3.75
CA ALA A 62 -14.94 7.62 3.83
C ALA A 62 -14.65 8.29 5.18
N ASN A 63 -14.87 7.58 6.26
CA ASN A 63 -14.85 8.15 7.60
C ASN A 63 -13.81 7.50 8.49
N GLY A 64 -13.04 8.31 9.19
CA GLY A 64 -12.02 7.84 10.11
C GLY A 64 -10.85 8.80 10.10
N ASN A 65 -9.84 8.52 10.91
CA ASN A 65 -8.66 9.37 10.95
C ASN A 65 -7.36 8.59 11.14
N TRP A 66 -7.44 7.29 11.30
CA TRP A 66 -6.23 6.50 11.53
C TRP A 66 -6.42 5.09 10.97
N TYR A 67 -5.32 4.34 10.82
CA TYR A 67 -5.45 2.98 10.31
C TYR A 67 -6.00 2.07 11.39
N LYS A 68 -6.56 0.93 10.97
CA LYS A 68 -7.05 -0.07 11.90
C LYS A 68 -5.97 -1.12 12.10
N GLU A 69 -5.84 -1.57 13.34
CA GLU A 69 -4.83 -2.55 13.69
C GLU A 69 -4.92 -3.81 12.84
N GLU A 70 -6.14 -4.22 12.53
CA GLU A 70 -6.32 -5.42 11.70
C GLU A 70 -5.78 -5.25 10.29
N TRP A 71 -5.73 -4.03 9.77
CA TRP A 71 -5.13 -3.77 8.45
C TRP A 71 -3.62 -4.02 8.50
N TRP A 72 -2.98 -3.52 9.54
CA TRP A 72 -1.55 -3.67 9.70
C TRP A 72 -1.20 -5.15 9.93
N LYS A 73 -1.99 -5.81 10.76
CA LYS A 73 -1.80 -7.23 11.00
C LYS A 73 -1.95 -8.02 9.71
N GLN A 74 -2.92 -7.68 8.89
CA GLN A 74 -3.16 -8.36 7.63
C GLN A 74 -1.93 -8.30 6.72
N VAL A 75 -1.36 -7.11 6.54
CA VAL A 75 -0.23 -6.97 5.64
C VAL A 75 1.02 -7.63 6.24
N CYS A 76 1.20 -7.55 7.55
CA CYS A 76 2.33 -8.22 8.20
C CYS A 76 2.23 -9.74 8.08
N ASP A 77 1.02 -10.29 8.22
CA ASP A 77 0.82 -11.73 8.12
C ASP A 77 1.07 -12.24 6.71
N SER A 78 0.83 -11.42 5.70
CA SER A 78 0.96 -11.86 4.32
C SER A 78 2.30 -11.50 3.67
N CYS A 79 3.14 -10.71 4.33
CA CYS A 79 4.31 -10.17 3.65
C CYS A 79 5.47 -11.16 3.50
N GLY A 80 5.52 -12.22 4.32
CA GLY A 80 6.62 -13.17 4.25
C GLY A 80 7.94 -12.45 4.46
N ASP A 81 8.85 -12.61 3.50
CA ASP A 81 10.19 -12.00 3.59
C ASP A 81 10.23 -10.59 3.01
N THR A 82 9.12 -10.08 2.52
CA THR A 82 9.10 -8.74 1.94
C THR A 82 8.81 -7.70 3.00
N ILE A 83 8.90 -6.44 2.62
CA ILE A 83 8.63 -5.31 3.51
C ILE A 83 7.14 -5.03 3.49
N PRO A 84 6.44 -5.10 4.64
CA PRO A 84 5.02 -4.78 4.67
C PRO A 84 4.81 -3.28 4.60
N VAL A 85 3.85 -2.85 3.79
CA VAL A 85 3.53 -1.44 3.60
C VAL A 85 2.02 -1.29 3.63
N LEU A 86 1.53 -0.44 4.48
CA LEU A 86 0.09 -0.13 4.55
C LEU A 86 -0.10 1.32 4.15
N ILE A 87 -0.91 1.56 3.13
CA ILE A 87 -1.20 2.91 2.64
C ILE A 87 -2.70 3.13 2.75
N TRP A 88 -3.09 4.22 3.40
CA TRP A 88 -4.54 4.44 3.59
C TRP A 88 -4.91 5.91 3.44
N LYS A 89 -6.18 6.13 3.18
CA LYS A 89 -6.73 7.48 3.08
C LYS A 89 -8.20 7.46 3.49
N TYR A 90 -8.60 8.46 4.24
CA TYR A 90 -10.00 8.77 4.51
C TYR A 90 -10.37 10.05 3.77
N ASN A 91 -11.66 10.30 3.60
CA ASN A 91 -12.11 11.54 2.96
C ASN A 91 -11.53 12.75 3.69
N HIS A 92 -11.06 13.72 2.94
CA HIS A 92 -10.54 14.99 3.48
C HIS A 92 -9.29 14.84 4.34
N GLN A 93 -8.62 13.70 4.23
CA GLN A 93 -7.39 13.43 4.95
C GLN A 93 -6.28 13.16 3.96
N PRO A 94 -5.02 13.38 4.34
CA PRO A 94 -3.93 13.05 3.44
C PRO A 94 -3.73 11.55 3.32
N ILE A 95 -3.06 11.14 2.27
CA ILE A 95 -2.63 9.76 2.15
C ILE A 95 -1.52 9.53 3.16
N ARG A 96 -1.62 8.42 3.89
CA ARG A 96 -0.63 8.07 4.90
C ARG A 96 -0.06 6.69 4.65
N VAL A 97 1.12 6.45 5.16
CA VAL A 97 1.77 5.15 4.99
C VAL A 97 2.33 4.68 6.33
N CYS A 98 2.27 3.38 6.55
CA CYS A 98 2.88 2.74 7.70
C CYS A 98 3.85 1.68 7.19
N VAL A 99 5.09 1.73 7.67
CA VAL A 99 6.12 0.75 7.34
C VAL A 99 6.89 0.43 8.62
N PRO A 100 7.58 -0.71 8.69
CA PRO A 100 8.43 -0.97 9.85
C PRO A 100 9.58 0.02 9.89
N LEU A 101 9.99 0.39 11.08
CA LEU A 101 11.09 1.34 11.24
C LEU A 101 12.35 0.87 10.51
N TRP A 102 12.65 -0.42 10.60
CA TRP A 102 13.87 -0.95 10.00
C TRP A 102 13.88 -0.83 8.48
N SER A 103 12.71 -0.64 7.85
CA SER A 103 12.65 -0.53 6.39
C SER A 103 13.10 0.83 5.90
N VAL A 104 13.18 1.82 6.77
CA VAL A 104 13.57 3.18 6.40
C VAL A 104 15.09 3.26 6.24
N SER A 105 15.83 2.50 7.04
CA SER A 105 17.28 2.49 6.95
C SER A 105 17.80 1.08 7.26
N PRO A 106 18.72 0.54 6.45
CA PRO A 106 19.27 -0.78 6.72
C PRO A 106 19.95 -0.88 8.09
N GLU A 107 20.48 0.23 8.59
CA GLU A 107 21.14 0.23 9.88
C GLU A 107 20.16 0.03 11.03
N TRP A 108 18.92 0.47 10.84
CA TRP A 108 17.91 0.39 11.89
C TRP A 108 17.34 -1.01 12.03
N ARG A 109 17.54 -1.83 11.02
CA ARG A 109 17.03 -3.19 11.05
C ARG A 109 17.55 -3.97 12.23
N ARG A 110 18.80 -3.76 12.57
CA ARG A 110 19.43 -4.49 13.67
C ARG A 110 18.90 -4.09 15.03
N ARG A 111 18.25 -2.94 15.11
CA ARG A 111 17.79 -2.37 16.36
C ARG A 111 16.29 -2.48 16.56
N SER A 112 15.59 -3.02 15.58
CA SER A 112 14.13 -3.08 15.65
C SER A 112 13.62 -4.40 16.28
#